data_616be4355868287d083a3f6c506f4d62
#
_entry.id   616be4355868287d083a3f6c506f4d62
#
_cell.length_a   1.000
_cell.length_b   1.000
_cell.length_c   1.000
_cell.angle_alpha   90.00
_cell.angle_beta   90.00
_cell.angle_gamma   90.00
#
_symmetry.space_group_name_H-M   'P 1'
#
loop_
_entity.id
_entity.type
_entity.pdbx_description
1 polymer ?
#
loop_
_entity_poly.entity_id
_entity_poly.type
_entity_poly.pdbx_seq_one_letter_code
_entity_poly.pdbx_strand_id
1 'polypeptide(L)'
;MAGEALELPAREGMDFDLVIVGAGPAGLAAAIRAKQINPDLSVVVVEKGSEVGAHILSGAVIDPIGLDRLLPDWRQDDARPLKTEVTEDRFYLLGHSGALRLPNFLMPRLMNNHGNFIGSLGNVARYLAQRAEAMGVEIYPGFAAAEALYDERRRVMGVATGDMGVGRDGAPKDSFTRGMELRGKYTLFAEGARGS
;
A
#
# COMPACT_ATOMS: atom_id res chain seq x y z
N MET A 1 -6.64 -25.17 -38.01
CA MET A 1 -6.35 -23.77 -38.37
C MET A 1 -5.68 -23.17 -37.16
N ALA A 2 -4.39 -22.88 -37.22
CA ALA A 2 -3.67 -22.18 -36.18
C ALA A 2 -4.22 -20.75 -36.14
N GLY A 3 -4.82 -20.33 -35.01
CA GLY A 3 -5.26 -18.97 -34.85
C GLY A 3 -4.06 -18.03 -34.98
N GLU A 4 -4.15 -17.04 -35.84
CA GLU A 4 -3.22 -15.92 -35.87
C GLU A 4 -3.14 -15.36 -34.45
N ALA A 5 -1.98 -15.37 -33.83
CA ALA A 5 -1.74 -14.71 -32.57
C ALA A 5 -1.97 -13.22 -32.84
N LEU A 6 -2.98 -12.63 -32.21
CA LEU A 6 -3.21 -11.20 -32.25
C LEU A 6 -1.91 -10.53 -31.75
N GLU A 7 -1.19 -9.84 -32.65
CA GLU A 7 -0.07 -9.00 -32.26
C GLU A 7 -0.63 -7.82 -31.45
N LEU A 8 -0.44 -7.90 -30.15
CA LEU A 8 -0.81 -6.81 -29.25
C LEU A 8 0.17 -5.64 -29.46
N PRO A 9 -0.31 -4.37 -29.37
CA PRO A 9 0.56 -3.21 -29.49
C PRO A 9 1.65 -3.24 -28.40
N ALA A 10 2.80 -2.64 -28.68
CA ALA A 10 3.85 -2.49 -27.68
C ALA A 10 3.33 -1.70 -26.47
N ARG A 11 3.79 -2.06 -25.26
CA ARG A 11 3.49 -1.30 -24.03
C ARG A 11 4.19 0.04 -24.06
N GLU A 12 3.51 1.09 -23.62
CA GLU A 12 4.14 2.35 -23.33
C GLU A 12 5.00 2.20 -22.06
N GLY A 13 6.14 2.88 -22.01
CA GLY A 13 7.09 2.79 -20.91
C GLY A 13 7.34 4.14 -20.25
N MET A 14 7.45 4.16 -18.93
CA MET A 14 7.85 5.30 -18.13
C MET A 14 9.02 4.91 -17.24
N ASP A 15 9.98 5.84 -17.06
CA ASP A 15 11.19 5.61 -16.28
C ASP A 15 11.16 6.42 -14.98
N PHE A 16 11.51 5.75 -13.87
CA PHE A 16 11.54 6.31 -12.52
C PHE A 16 12.84 5.95 -11.80
N ASP A 17 13.17 6.65 -10.74
CA ASP A 17 14.24 6.24 -9.83
C ASP A 17 13.76 5.08 -8.94
N LEU A 18 12.50 5.13 -8.49
CA LEU A 18 11.91 4.13 -7.59
C LEU A 18 10.47 3.78 -8.02
N VAL A 19 10.24 2.51 -8.31
CA VAL A 19 8.92 1.94 -8.53
C VAL A 19 8.50 1.15 -7.29
N ILE A 20 7.32 1.44 -6.75
CA ILE A 20 6.77 0.77 -5.56
C ILE A 20 5.47 0.07 -5.94
N VAL A 21 5.35 -1.20 -5.63
CA VAL A 21 4.14 -2.00 -5.82
C VAL A 21 3.40 -2.12 -4.50
N GLY A 22 2.22 -1.51 -4.43
CA GLY A 22 1.34 -1.49 -3.27
C GLY A 22 1.36 -0.17 -2.50
N ALA A 23 0.21 0.54 -2.50
CA ALA A 23 -0.04 1.75 -1.72
C ALA A 23 -0.56 1.47 -0.30
N GLY A 24 -0.07 0.39 0.32
CA GLY A 24 -0.24 0.14 1.74
C GLY A 24 0.67 1.02 2.60
N PRO A 25 0.54 0.97 3.93
CA PRO A 25 1.36 1.78 4.84
C PRO A 25 2.87 1.61 4.62
N ALA A 26 3.33 0.39 4.27
CA ALA A 26 4.75 0.11 4.02
C ALA A 26 5.27 0.81 2.76
N GLY A 27 4.55 0.66 1.62
CA GLY A 27 4.93 1.29 0.35
C GLY A 27 4.90 2.81 0.43
N LEU A 28 3.84 3.37 1.02
CA LEU A 28 3.70 4.82 1.19
C LEU A 28 4.75 5.39 2.16
N ALA A 29 5.06 4.67 3.24
CA ALA A 29 6.14 5.09 4.14
C ALA A 29 7.50 5.09 3.45
N ALA A 30 7.78 4.10 2.60
CA ALA A 30 8.99 4.04 1.81
C ALA A 30 9.06 5.20 0.80
N ALA A 31 7.96 5.50 0.10
CA ALA A 31 7.88 6.62 -0.84
C ALA A 31 8.15 7.96 -0.15
N ILE A 32 7.46 8.24 0.97
CA ILE A 32 7.67 9.44 1.78
C ILE A 32 9.12 9.53 2.24
N ARG A 33 9.67 8.43 2.76
CA ARG A 33 11.05 8.44 3.26
C ARG A 33 12.06 8.66 2.15
N ALA A 34 11.87 8.09 0.97
CA ALA A 34 12.71 8.34 -0.20
C ALA A 34 12.73 9.82 -0.56
N LYS A 35 11.56 10.47 -0.64
CA LYS A 35 11.44 11.90 -0.93
C LYS A 35 11.98 12.80 0.18
N GLN A 36 11.92 12.37 1.46
CA GLN A 36 12.55 13.10 2.57
C GLN A 36 14.09 13.08 2.48
N ILE A 37 14.67 11.98 2.00
CA ILE A 37 16.12 11.82 1.83
C ILE A 37 16.61 12.59 0.60
N ASN A 38 15.90 12.45 -0.51
CA ASN A 38 16.20 13.15 -1.75
C ASN A 38 14.90 13.57 -2.46
N PRO A 39 14.54 14.86 -2.39
CA PRO A 39 13.32 15.39 -3.02
C PRO A 39 13.29 15.26 -4.55
N ASP A 40 14.45 15.14 -5.21
CA ASP A 40 14.56 15.10 -6.67
C ASP A 40 14.27 13.70 -7.25
N LEU A 41 14.15 12.67 -6.40
CA LEU A 41 13.82 11.32 -6.88
C LEU A 41 12.45 11.29 -7.56
N SER A 42 12.38 10.70 -8.75
CA SER A 42 11.12 10.31 -9.37
C SER A 42 10.63 9.01 -8.75
N VAL A 43 9.45 9.07 -8.10
CA VAL A 43 8.88 7.93 -7.37
C VAL A 43 7.46 7.68 -7.83
N VAL A 44 7.16 6.45 -8.22
CA VAL A 44 5.82 6.00 -8.57
C VAL A 44 5.38 4.85 -7.66
N VAL A 45 4.11 4.88 -7.28
CA VAL A 45 3.45 3.82 -6.51
C VAL A 45 2.26 3.31 -7.30
N VAL A 46 2.22 2.01 -7.59
CA VAL A 46 1.06 1.36 -8.21
C VAL A 46 0.23 0.65 -7.14
N GLU A 47 -1.10 0.74 -7.28
CA GLU A 47 -2.06 0.13 -6.35
C GLU A 47 -3.17 -0.58 -7.13
N LYS A 48 -3.43 -1.85 -6.82
CA LYS A 48 -4.48 -2.65 -7.47
C LYS A 48 -5.89 -2.22 -7.11
N GLY A 49 -6.08 -1.65 -5.92
CA GLY A 49 -7.36 -1.11 -5.48
C GLY A 49 -7.74 0.13 -6.28
N SER A 50 -9.04 0.33 -6.47
CA SER A 50 -9.57 1.51 -7.17
C SER A 50 -9.23 2.83 -6.47
N GLU A 51 -8.89 2.77 -5.20
CA GLU A 51 -8.39 3.87 -4.37
C GLU A 51 -7.44 3.33 -3.29
N VAL A 52 -6.59 4.20 -2.78
CA VAL A 52 -5.69 3.85 -1.66
C VAL A 52 -6.50 3.49 -0.43
N GLY A 53 -6.20 2.33 0.17
CA GLY A 53 -6.87 1.85 1.36
C GLY A 53 -8.18 1.08 1.14
N ALA A 54 -8.64 0.90 -0.12
CA ALA A 54 -9.88 0.18 -0.43
C ALA A 54 -9.88 -1.28 0.08
N HIS A 55 -8.74 -1.94 0.05
CA HIS A 55 -8.60 -3.35 0.45
C HIS A 55 -8.09 -3.53 1.89
N ILE A 56 -7.94 -2.45 2.64
CA ILE A 56 -7.44 -2.49 4.02
C ILE A 56 -8.61 -2.60 5.00
N LEU A 57 -8.56 -3.61 5.87
CA LEU A 57 -9.55 -3.77 6.94
C LEU A 57 -9.49 -2.59 7.91
N SER A 58 -10.67 -2.12 8.30
CA SER A 58 -10.86 -1.04 9.27
C SER A 58 -11.03 -1.61 10.69
N GLY A 59 -10.87 -0.73 11.71
CA GLY A 59 -11.08 -1.08 13.11
C GLY A 59 -9.86 -1.77 13.73
N ALA A 60 -8.75 -1.07 13.79
CA ALA A 60 -7.52 -1.54 14.42
C ALA A 60 -7.14 -0.66 15.62
N VAL A 61 -6.39 -1.24 16.55
CA VAL A 61 -5.57 -0.48 17.50
C VAL A 61 -4.19 -0.32 16.88
N ILE A 62 -3.74 0.92 16.76
CA ILE A 62 -2.54 1.29 16.00
C ILE A 62 -1.53 1.93 16.95
N ASP A 63 -0.33 1.38 17.02
CA ASP A 63 0.82 2.01 17.65
C ASP A 63 1.30 3.15 16.75
N PRO A 64 1.31 4.41 17.24
CA PRO A 64 1.67 5.56 16.41
C PRO A 64 3.15 5.70 16.13
N ILE A 65 4.01 4.83 16.67
CA ILE A 65 5.48 4.95 16.57
C ILE A 65 5.98 5.08 15.12
N GLY A 66 5.31 4.43 14.17
CA GLY A 66 5.63 4.54 12.75
C GLY A 66 5.37 5.95 12.22
N LEU A 67 4.21 6.53 12.55
CA LEU A 67 3.86 7.90 12.18
C LEU A 67 4.76 8.92 12.89
N ASP A 68 5.04 8.73 14.18
CA ASP A 68 5.88 9.62 14.97
C ASP A 68 7.29 9.76 14.39
N ARG A 69 7.83 8.66 13.83
CA ARG A 69 9.16 8.64 13.22
C ARG A 69 9.17 9.15 11.78
N LEU A 70 8.12 8.88 11.02
CA LEU A 70 8.03 9.25 9.61
C LEU A 70 7.60 10.70 9.41
N LEU A 71 6.58 11.13 10.14
CA LEU A 71 5.94 12.45 10.06
C LEU A 71 5.75 13.01 11.47
N PRO A 72 6.77 13.56 12.13
CA PRO A 72 6.70 14.00 13.54
C PRO A 72 5.62 15.04 13.82
N ASP A 73 5.17 15.76 12.78
CA ASP A 73 4.14 16.79 12.81
C ASP A 73 2.70 16.28 12.69
N TRP A 74 2.50 14.96 12.46
CA TRP A 74 1.17 14.41 12.15
C TRP A 74 0.09 14.72 13.20
N ARG A 75 0.47 14.85 14.48
CA ARG A 75 -0.49 15.14 15.57
C ARG A 75 -1.06 16.56 15.52
N GLN A 76 -0.32 17.51 14.92
CA GLN A 76 -0.74 18.90 14.75
C GLN A 76 -1.57 19.09 13.46
N ASP A 77 -1.59 18.10 12.58
CA ASP A 77 -2.35 18.14 11.33
C ASP A 77 -3.86 17.95 11.62
N ASP A 78 -4.70 18.86 11.15
CA ASP A 78 -6.15 18.74 11.26
C ASP A 78 -6.71 17.51 10.53
N ALA A 79 -6.03 17.10 9.46
CA ALA A 79 -6.34 15.90 8.68
C ALA A 79 -5.80 14.61 9.30
N ARG A 80 -5.18 14.66 10.48
CA ARG A 80 -4.57 13.49 11.12
C ARG A 80 -5.50 12.28 11.16
N PRO A 81 -5.01 11.08 10.83
CA PRO A 81 -5.85 9.90 10.67
C PRO A 81 -6.25 9.24 12.00
N LEU A 82 -5.51 9.51 13.07
CA LEU A 82 -5.70 8.92 14.39
C LEU A 82 -6.11 10.01 15.39
N LYS A 83 -7.33 9.90 15.92
CA LYS A 83 -7.93 10.92 16.82
C LYS A 83 -8.37 10.36 18.17
N THR A 84 -8.58 9.04 18.27
CA THR A 84 -9.13 8.40 19.47
C THR A 84 -8.03 7.58 20.14
N GLU A 85 -7.52 8.07 21.27
CA GLU A 85 -6.54 7.34 22.08
C GLU A 85 -7.21 6.21 22.86
N VAL A 86 -6.47 5.11 23.07
CA VAL A 86 -6.89 4.04 23.97
C VAL A 86 -6.75 4.50 25.41
N THR A 87 -7.88 4.61 26.10
CA THR A 87 -7.92 5.02 27.51
C THR A 87 -8.00 3.83 28.46
N GLU A 88 -8.50 2.68 28.01
CA GLU A 88 -8.65 1.48 28.82
C GLU A 88 -8.54 0.21 28.00
N ASP A 89 -7.82 -0.78 28.53
CA ASP A 89 -7.79 -2.16 28.05
C ASP A 89 -8.49 -3.07 29.03
N ARG A 90 -9.29 -3.99 28.52
CA ARG A 90 -9.94 -5.03 29.34
C ARG A 90 -9.82 -6.39 28.66
N PHE A 91 -9.22 -7.33 29.35
CA PHE A 91 -9.08 -8.72 28.89
C PHE A 91 -10.07 -9.63 29.59
N TYR A 92 -10.79 -10.43 28.81
CA TYR A 92 -11.77 -11.38 29.33
C TYR A 92 -11.52 -12.76 28.77
N LEU A 93 -11.56 -13.75 29.68
CA LEU A 93 -11.71 -15.15 29.31
C LEU A 93 -13.21 -15.45 29.24
N LEU A 94 -13.69 -15.80 28.05
CA LEU A 94 -15.10 -16.09 27.81
C LEU A 94 -15.38 -17.57 27.98
N GLY A 95 -16.42 -17.93 28.73
CA GLY A 95 -16.96 -19.28 28.88
C GLY A 95 -18.41 -19.36 28.41
N HIS A 96 -19.00 -20.56 28.44
CA HIS A 96 -20.38 -20.78 27.99
C HIS A 96 -21.42 -19.96 28.78
N SER A 97 -21.16 -19.66 30.03
CA SER A 97 -22.14 -19.03 30.94
C SER A 97 -21.65 -17.73 31.58
N GLY A 98 -20.49 -17.21 31.15
CA GLY A 98 -19.95 -15.98 31.74
C GLY A 98 -18.59 -15.57 31.21
N ALA A 99 -18.06 -14.51 31.79
CA ALA A 99 -16.74 -13.95 31.43
C ALA A 99 -15.94 -13.68 32.71
N LEU A 100 -14.66 -14.06 32.69
CA LEU A 100 -13.68 -13.75 33.75
C LEU A 100 -12.76 -12.66 33.27
N ARG A 101 -12.74 -11.51 33.95
CA ARG A 101 -11.78 -10.44 33.66
C ARG A 101 -10.38 -10.81 34.15
N LEU A 102 -9.42 -10.77 33.26
CA LEU A 102 -8.01 -10.98 33.60
C LEU A 102 -7.35 -9.65 33.94
N PRO A 103 -6.53 -9.56 34.99
CA PRO A 103 -5.80 -8.33 35.33
C PRO A 103 -4.76 -7.99 34.23
N ASN A 104 -4.70 -6.74 33.83
CA ASN A 104 -3.80 -6.29 32.75
C ASN A 104 -2.32 -6.53 33.05
N PHE A 105 -1.90 -6.50 34.31
CA PHE A 105 -0.51 -6.74 34.69
C PHE A 105 0.00 -8.17 34.43
N LEU A 106 -0.92 -9.13 34.23
CA LEU A 106 -0.60 -10.49 33.82
C LEU A 106 -0.41 -10.65 32.31
N MET A 107 -0.77 -9.63 31.53
CA MET A 107 -0.67 -9.69 30.07
C MET A 107 0.74 -9.32 29.59
N PRO A 108 1.21 -9.94 28.48
CA PRO A 108 2.45 -9.55 27.82
C PRO A 108 2.44 -8.06 27.46
N ARG A 109 3.61 -7.41 27.51
CA ARG A 109 3.75 -5.98 27.21
C ARG A 109 3.22 -5.61 25.80
N LEU A 110 3.32 -6.53 24.84
CA LEU A 110 2.79 -6.35 23.49
C LEU A 110 1.25 -6.27 23.41
N MET A 111 0.55 -6.69 24.46
CA MET A 111 -0.91 -6.58 24.56
C MET A 111 -1.35 -5.32 25.31
N ASN A 112 -0.42 -4.48 25.73
CA ASN A 112 -0.72 -3.20 26.35
C ASN A 112 -0.91 -2.14 25.25
N ASN A 113 -2.13 -1.62 25.14
CA ASN A 113 -2.49 -0.62 24.14
C ASN A 113 -2.50 0.80 24.69
N HIS A 114 -2.01 1.03 25.89
CA HIS A 114 -1.95 2.37 26.47
C HIS A 114 -1.02 3.29 25.64
N GLY A 115 -1.55 4.43 25.19
CA GLY A 115 -0.85 5.34 24.27
C GLY A 115 -1.01 4.99 22.77
N ASN A 116 -1.68 3.89 22.45
CA ASN A 116 -2.09 3.55 21.09
C ASN A 116 -3.39 4.24 20.72
N PHE A 117 -3.76 4.17 19.44
CA PHE A 117 -4.97 4.80 18.91
C PHE A 117 -5.91 3.77 18.29
N ILE A 118 -7.21 3.98 18.52
CA ILE A 118 -8.26 3.27 17.79
C ILE A 118 -8.48 4.00 16.46
N GLY A 119 -8.36 3.30 15.35
CA GLY A 119 -8.49 3.94 14.05
C GLY A 119 -8.70 2.97 12.90
N SER A 120 -8.85 3.54 11.71
CA SER A 120 -8.88 2.80 10.46
C SER A 120 -7.51 2.86 9.80
N LEU A 121 -6.91 1.70 9.55
CA LEU A 121 -5.65 1.63 8.82
C LEU A 121 -5.79 2.12 7.37
N GLY A 122 -6.99 1.99 6.78
CA GLY A 122 -7.31 2.61 5.49
C GLY A 122 -7.25 4.13 5.52
N ASN A 123 -7.69 4.77 6.64
CA ASN A 123 -7.54 6.22 6.81
C ASN A 123 -6.07 6.62 6.96
N VAL A 124 -5.28 5.82 7.66
CA VAL A 124 -3.82 6.03 7.75
C VAL A 124 -3.18 5.95 6.37
N ALA A 125 -3.53 4.94 5.57
CA ALA A 125 -3.01 4.81 4.20
C ALA A 125 -3.39 6.01 3.34
N ARG A 126 -4.66 6.45 3.36
CA ARG A 126 -5.08 7.65 2.61
C ARG A 126 -4.34 8.91 3.04
N TYR A 127 -4.16 9.10 4.34
CA TYR A 127 -3.38 10.21 4.86
C TYR A 127 -1.92 10.18 4.38
N LEU A 128 -1.28 9.01 4.44
CA LEU A 128 0.09 8.84 3.94
C LEU A 128 0.17 9.09 2.43
N ALA A 129 -0.84 8.67 1.65
CA ALA A 129 -0.90 8.92 0.21
C ALA A 129 -0.93 10.43 -0.07
N GLN A 130 -1.80 11.18 0.61
CA GLN A 130 -1.86 12.64 0.47
C GLN A 130 -0.53 13.32 0.81
N ARG A 131 0.14 12.86 1.87
CA ARG A 131 1.48 13.39 2.24
C ARG A 131 2.54 13.02 1.20
N ALA A 132 2.49 11.82 0.62
CA ALA A 132 3.39 11.39 -0.45
C ALA A 132 3.18 12.21 -1.73
N GLU A 133 1.93 12.38 -2.17
CA GLU A 133 1.56 13.20 -3.34
C GLU A 133 2.01 14.67 -3.17
N ALA A 134 1.84 15.24 -1.98
CA ALA A 134 2.32 16.58 -1.66
C ALA A 134 3.86 16.72 -1.78
N MET A 135 4.60 15.62 -1.70
CA MET A 135 6.05 15.55 -1.92
C MET A 135 6.42 15.23 -3.38
N GLY A 136 5.44 15.12 -4.29
CA GLY A 136 5.66 14.79 -5.69
C GLY A 136 5.88 13.31 -5.95
N VAL A 137 5.26 12.42 -5.15
CA VAL A 137 5.14 11.00 -5.48
C VAL A 137 3.93 10.81 -6.39
N GLU A 138 4.12 10.07 -7.48
CA GLU A 138 3.02 9.69 -8.35
C GLU A 138 2.35 8.42 -7.81
N ILE A 139 1.03 8.44 -7.61
CA ILE A 139 0.27 7.28 -7.12
C ILE A 139 -0.79 6.92 -8.15
N TYR A 140 -0.77 5.67 -8.62
CA TYR A 140 -1.68 5.15 -9.63
C TYR A 140 -2.60 4.08 -9.05
N PRO A 141 -3.76 4.47 -8.48
CA PRO A 141 -4.78 3.51 -8.06
C PRO A 141 -5.48 2.88 -9.27
N GLY A 142 -5.92 1.63 -9.12
CA GLY A 142 -6.54 0.85 -10.19
C GLY A 142 -5.54 0.15 -11.12
N PHE A 143 -4.24 0.33 -10.92
CA PHE A 143 -3.19 -0.30 -11.72
C PHE A 143 -2.50 -1.41 -10.93
N ALA A 144 -2.88 -2.65 -11.23
CA ALA A 144 -2.21 -3.81 -10.64
C ALA A 144 -0.90 -4.10 -11.38
N ALA A 145 0.19 -4.31 -10.65
CA ALA A 145 1.40 -4.88 -11.22
C ALA A 145 1.12 -6.36 -11.58
N ALA A 146 1.15 -6.69 -12.86
CA ALA A 146 0.85 -8.03 -13.37
C ALA A 146 2.09 -8.85 -13.68
N GLU A 147 3.22 -8.18 -13.95
CA GLU A 147 4.44 -8.82 -14.40
C GLU A 147 5.67 -8.04 -13.89
N ALA A 148 6.68 -8.75 -13.40
CA ALA A 148 7.98 -8.14 -13.11
C ALA A 148 8.84 -8.10 -14.38
N LEU A 149 9.43 -6.94 -14.68
CA LEU A 149 10.33 -6.75 -15.81
C LEU A 149 11.75 -7.09 -15.41
N TYR A 150 12.46 -7.77 -16.31
CA TYR A 150 13.84 -8.22 -16.07
C TYR A 150 14.78 -7.74 -17.18
N ASP A 151 15.99 -7.39 -16.79
CA ASP A 151 17.07 -7.16 -17.76
C ASP A 151 17.70 -8.49 -18.29
N GLU A 152 18.65 -8.37 -19.20
CA GLU A 152 19.39 -9.51 -19.76
C GLU A 152 20.12 -10.35 -18.70
N ARG A 153 20.44 -9.75 -17.54
CA ARG A 153 21.08 -10.39 -16.40
C ARG A 153 20.08 -10.92 -15.37
N ARG A 154 18.79 -10.91 -15.70
CA ARG A 154 17.68 -11.31 -14.82
C ARG A 154 17.56 -10.46 -13.54
N ARG A 155 17.95 -9.20 -13.57
CA ARG A 155 17.69 -8.25 -12.49
C ARG A 155 16.35 -7.59 -12.74
N VAL A 156 15.56 -7.41 -11.67
CA VAL A 156 14.30 -6.67 -11.75
C VAL A 156 14.59 -5.23 -12.11
N MET A 157 13.93 -4.73 -13.13
CA MET A 157 14.05 -3.36 -13.63
C MET A 157 12.72 -2.59 -13.63
N GLY A 158 11.69 -3.14 -13.03
CA GLY A 158 10.39 -2.53 -12.97
C GLY A 158 9.26 -3.54 -12.97
N VAL A 159 8.06 -3.05 -13.25
CA VAL A 159 6.86 -3.86 -13.40
C VAL A 159 6.05 -3.41 -14.61
N ALA A 160 5.31 -4.36 -15.22
CA ALA A 160 4.25 -4.03 -16.15
C ALA A 160 2.89 -4.13 -15.47
N THR A 161 2.02 -3.15 -15.75
CA THR A 161 0.63 -3.19 -15.29
C THR A 161 -0.19 -4.14 -16.16
N GLY A 162 -1.29 -4.64 -15.60
CA GLY A 162 -2.20 -5.52 -16.35
C GLY A 162 -2.92 -4.79 -17.48
N ASP A 163 -3.23 -5.52 -18.55
CA ASP A 163 -4.06 -5.01 -19.64
C ASP A 163 -5.50 -4.78 -19.13
N MET A 164 -6.13 -3.70 -19.55
CA MET A 164 -7.53 -3.39 -19.22
C MET A 164 -8.45 -3.73 -20.39
N GLY A 165 -9.76 -3.90 -20.11
CA GLY A 165 -10.72 -4.22 -21.16
C GLY A 165 -10.56 -5.62 -21.75
N VAL A 166 -10.05 -6.58 -20.98
CA VAL A 166 -9.95 -8.00 -21.37
C VAL A 166 -11.23 -8.75 -20.96
N GLY A 167 -11.77 -9.57 -21.86
CA GLY A 167 -12.91 -10.45 -21.58
C GLY A 167 -12.53 -11.61 -20.66
N ARG A 168 -13.54 -12.31 -20.13
CA ARG A 168 -13.33 -13.54 -19.35
C ARG A 168 -12.69 -14.68 -20.13
N ASP A 169 -12.85 -14.63 -21.45
CA ASP A 169 -12.26 -15.55 -22.44
C ASP A 169 -10.84 -15.16 -22.86
N GLY A 170 -10.30 -14.07 -22.31
CA GLY A 170 -8.99 -13.53 -22.67
C GLY A 170 -8.99 -12.65 -23.94
N ALA A 171 -10.13 -12.47 -24.60
CA ALA A 171 -10.21 -11.63 -25.79
C ALA A 171 -10.27 -10.13 -25.45
N PRO A 172 -9.62 -9.26 -26.25
CA PRO A 172 -9.73 -7.83 -26.09
C PRO A 172 -11.15 -7.35 -26.44
N LYS A 173 -11.70 -6.47 -25.63
CA LYS A 173 -12.96 -5.75 -25.86
C LYS A 173 -12.69 -4.44 -26.61
N ASP A 174 -13.75 -3.74 -27.01
CA ASP A 174 -13.64 -2.40 -27.64
C ASP A 174 -12.94 -1.38 -26.74
N SER A 175 -12.98 -1.58 -25.40
CA SER A 175 -12.31 -0.77 -24.41
C SER A 175 -10.91 -1.30 -24.02
N PHE A 176 -10.30 -2.15 -24.84
CA PHE A 176 -9.00 -2.70 -24.56
C PHE A 176 -7.94 -1.60 -24.50
N THR A 177 -7.16 -1.62 -23.41
CA THR A 177 -5.99 -0.77 -23.24
C THR A 177 -4.84 -1.63 -22.77
N ARG A 178 -3.72 -1.55 -23.48
CA ARG A 178 -2.50 -2.25 -23.10
C ARG A 178 -1.96 -1.71 -21.79
N GLY A 179 -1.49 -2.59 -20.91
CA GLY A 179 -0.77 -2.19 -19.70
C GLY A 179 0.52 -1.44 -20.01
N MET A 180 0.99 -0.62 -19.06
CA MET A 180 2.22 0.16 -19.18
C MET A 180 3.39 -0.54 -18.51
N GLU A 181 4.60 -0.24 -18.96
CA GLU A 181 5.85 -0.61 -18.29
C GLU A 181 6.33 0.54 -17.41
N LEU A 182 6.46 0.29 -16.13
CA LEU A 182 7.05 1.22 -15.17
C LEU A 182 8.45 0.70 -14.82
N ARG A 183 9.46 1.34 -15.38
CA ARG A 183 10.84 0.95 -15.19
C ARG A 183 11.46 1.77 -14.07
N GLY A 184 12.25 1.14 -13.21
CA GLY A 184 12.88 1.80 -12.07
C GLY A 184 14.32 1.38 -11.88
N LYS A 185 15.15 2.32 -11.41
CA LYS A 185 16.49 1.97 -10.93
C LYS A 185 16.39 0.97 -9.76
N TYR A 186 15.33 1.12 -8.96
CA TYR A 186 14.96 0.20 -7.89
C TYR A 186 13.47 -0.10 -7.95
N THR A 187 13.10 -1.34 -7.61
CA THR A 187 11.71 -1.78 -7.52
C THR A 187 11.47 -2.34 -6.11
N LEU A 188 10.46 -1.80 -5.42
CA LEU A 188 10.08 -2.24 -4.07
C LEU A 188 8.70 -2.90 -4.13
N PHE A 189 8.63 -4.19 -3.77
CA PHE A 189 7.37 -4.91 -3.61
C PHE A 189 6.87 -4.77 -2.17
N ALA A 190 5.76 -4.04 -1.99
CA ALA A 190 5.14 -3.73 -0.71
C ALA A 190 3.69 -4.22 -0.65
N GLU A 191 3.42 -5.39 -1.21
CA GLU A 191 2.09 -5.96 -1.46
C GLU A 191 1.44 -6.59 -0.22
N GLY A 192 2.10 -6.53 0.93
CA GLY A 192 1.61 -7.10 2.18
C GLY A 192 1.85 -8.61 2.29
N ALA A 193 1.09 -9.26 3.18
CA ALA A 193 1.37 -10.63 3.62
C ALA A 193 1.09 -11.70 2.55
N ARG A 194 0.26 -11.41 1.57
CA ARG A 194 -0.15 -12.40 0.55
C ARG A 194 0.35 -12.10 -0.85
N GLY A 195 0.79 -10.86 -1.11
CA GLY A 195 1.19 -10.41 -2.43
C GLY A 195 0.02 -10.39 -3.44
N SER A 196 0.38 -10.29 -4.70
CA SER A 196 -0.55 -10.36 -5.85
C SER A 196 -0.19 -11.53 -6.74
#